data_759088c8cc48e3384cf80b31873babee
#
_entry.id   759088c8cc48e3384cf80b31873babee
#
_cell.length_a   1.000
_cell.length_b   1.000
_cell.length_c   1.000
_cell.angle_alpha   90.00
_cell.angle_beta   90.00
_cell.angle_gamma   90.00
#
_symmetry.space_group_name_H-M   'P 1'
#
loop_
_entity.id
_entity.type
_entity.pdbx_description
1 polymer ?
#
loop_
_entity_poly.entity_id
_entity_poly.type
_entity_poly.pdbx_seq_one_letter_code
_entity_poly.pdbx_strand_id
1 'polypeptide(L)'
;MRNPSNYAKSVNRPMWPLLPARAARILDVGGGHGTNAAAVRSKCGSRIAGVVDIAPDAIEHHDRSLDFAICDDIEQPGVIEAIHTTHGPFDLVLCLDVLEHLADPWRVIARLHSIMPDGGTAIASIPNIQNYRAVYRVLTGTWNYRASGLFDRTHLRYFARSSAVELMECSGLRVDAVCRALGHHRLARIADRLSLGLLGPFTTLQYQIRARRFSGDVRDPGSFGSNVSS
;
A
#
# COMPACT_ATOMS: atom_id res chain seq x y z
N MET A 1 12.06 -9.36 -11.67
CA MET A 1 12.52 -7.97 -11.79
C MET A 1 11.37 -7.14 -12.35
N ARG A 2 10.93 -6.08 -11.64
CA ARG A 2 9.98 -5.11 -12.18
C ARG A 2 10.62 -4.41 -13.38
N ASN A 3 9.83 -4.16 -14.43
CA ASN A 3 10.31 -3.38 -15.57
C ASN A 3 10.51 -1.92 -15.11
N PRO A 4 11.70 -1.30 -15.29
CA PRO A 4 11.95 0.09 -14.88
C PRO A 4 10.94 1.10 -15.43
N SER A 5 10.34 0.83 -16.59
CA SER A 5 9.28 1.67 -17.18
C SER A 5 7.96 1.67 -16.41
N ASN A 6 7.76 0.76 -15.46
CA ASN A 6 6.53 0.63 -14.67
C ASN A 6 6.53 1.44 -13.36
N TYR A 7 7.67 2.05 -13.01
CA TYR A 7 7.69 2.95 -11.85
C TYR A 7 6.81 4.17 -12.13
N ALA A 8 5.76 4.28 -11.34
CA ALA A 8 4.79 5.34 -11.52
C ALA A 8 5.45 6.72 -11.41
N LYS A 9 5.60 7.40 -12.55
CA LYS A 9 5.98 8.83 -12.59
C LYS A 9 4.81 9.73 -12.20
N SER A 10 3.67 9.15 -11.82
CA SER A 10 2.45 9.88 -11.47
C SER A 10 2.09 9.67 -10.01
N VAL A 11 1.68 10.76 -9.36
CA VAL A 11 1.21 10.74 -7.98
C VAL A 11 -0.09 9.94 -7.84
N ASN A 12 -0.18 9.06 -6.86
CA ASN A 12 -1.40 8.33 -6.50
C ASN A 12 -2.40 9.27 -5.82
N ARG A 13 -3.08 10.10 -6.61
CA ARG A 13 -4.06 11.09 -6.09
C ARG A 13 -5.26 10.47 -5.35
N PRO A 14 -5.75 9.27 -5.66
CA PRO A 14 -6.82 8.64 -4.90
C PRO A 14 -6.56 8.50 -3.40
N MET A 15 -5.30 8.43 -2.94
CA MET A 15 -4.96 8.38 -1.51
C MET A 15 -5.10 9.74 -0.78
N TRP A 16 -5.16 10.86 -1.50
CA TRP A 16 -5.10 12.20 -0.91
C TRP A 16 -6.15 12.49 0.16
N PRO A 17 -7.42 12.02 0.05
CA PRO A 17 -8.41 12.21 1.12
C PRO A 17 -8.03 11.52 2.45
N LEU A 18 -7.09 10.57 2.40
CA LEU A 18 -6.63 9.80 3.55
C LEU A 18 -5.41 10.41 4.25
N LEU A 19 -4.74 11.38 3.62
CA LEU A 19 -3.57 12.01 4.20
C LEU A 19 -3.91 12.75 5.50
N PRO A 20 -3.05 12.66 6.53
CA PRO A 20 -3.17 13.49 7.69
C PRO A 20 -2.91 14.96 7.32
N ALA A 21 -3.45 15.90 8.09
CA ALA A 21 -3.23 17.32 7.86
C ALA A 21 -1.75 17.71 7.97
N ARG A 22 -0.99 16.99 8.80
CA ARG A 22 0.46 17.15 8.97
C ARG A 22 1.11 15.79 9.20
N ALA A 23 2.32 15.63 8.68
CA ALA A 23 3.19 14.51 8.95
C ALA A 23 4.63 15.03 8.98
N ALA A 24 5.34 14.85 10.09
CA ALA A 24 6.70 15.37 10.22
C ALA A 24 7.72 14.52 9.46
N ARG A 25 7.53 13.20 9.45
CA ARG A 25 8.44 12.22 8.83
C ARG A 25 7.67 11.18 8.02
N ILE A 26 8.07 11.01 6.76
CA ILE A 26 7.44 10.12 5.79
C ILE A 26 8.42 9.03 5.36
N LEU A 27 7.94 7.79 5.35
CA LEU A 27 8.59 6.66 4.67
C LEU A 27 7.67 6.13 3.57
N ASP A 28 8.16 6.10 2.34
CA ASP A 28 7.48 5.50 1.17
C ASP A 28 8.12 4.14 0.86
N VAL A 29 7.39 3.07 1.16
CA VAL A 29 7.85 1.69 0.99
C VAL A 29 7.47 1.20 -0.41
N GLY A 30 8.47 0.76 -1.18
CA GLY A 30 8.30 0.37 -2.58
C GLY A 30 7.91 1.56 -3.47
N GLY A 31 8.32 2.77 -3.08
CA GLY A 31 7.89 4.03 -3.71
C GLY A 31 8.60 4.36 -5.02
N GLY A 32 9.46 3.47 -5.54
CA GLY A 32 10.19 3.68 -6.79
C GLY A 32 11.03 4.95 -6.74
N HIS A 33 10.75 5.89 -7.65
CA HIS A 33 11.44 7.20 -7.69
C HIS A 33 11.06 8.14 -6.54
N GLY A 34 10.16 7.75 -5.62
CA GLY A 34 9.73 8.57 -4.49
C GLY A 34 8.79 9.73 -4.86
N THR A 35 8.18 9.69 -6.04
CA THR A 35 7.27 10.74 -6.52
C THR A 35 6.09 10.99 -5.57
N ASN A 36 5.57 9.92 -4.93
CA ASN A 36 4.49 10.05 -3.94
C ASN A 36 5.01 10.70 -2.64
N ALA A 37 6.16 10.26 -2.14
CA ALA A 37 6.78 10.85 -0.94
C ALA A 37 7.03 12.35 -1.12
N ALA A 38 7.57 12.78 -2.25
CA ALA A 38 7.83 14.19 -2.58
C ALA A 38 6.53 15.01 -2.63
N ALA A 39 5.48 14.49 -3.29
CA ALA A 39 4.19 15.15 -3.37
C ALA A 39 3.50 15.27 -2.00
N VAL A 40 3.56 14.21 -1.18
CA VAL A 40 3.00 14.18 0.17
C VAL A 40 3.80 15.10 1.10
N ARG A 41 5.13 15.16 0.97
CA ARG A 41 5.99 16.09 1.69
C ARG A 41 5.50 17.53 1.53
N SER A 42 5.31 17.97 0.29
CA SER A 42 4.78 19.32 0.00
C SER A 42 3.40 19.55 0.61
N LYS A 43 2.51 18.53 0.58
CA LYS A 43 1.14 18.66 1.04
C LYS A 43 1.01 18.67 2.56
N CYS A 44 1.78 17.83 3.26
CA CYS A 44 1.73 17.66 4.72
C CYS A 44 2.75 18.54 5.47
N GLY A 45 3.63 19.24 4.75
CA GLY A 45 4.66 20.09 5.35
C GLY A 45 5.74 19.28 6.10
N SER A 46 6.14 18.13 5.55
CA SER A 46 7.03 17.19 6.22
C SER A 46 8.49 17.69 6.22
N ARG A 47 9.17 17.50 7.36
CA ARG A 47 10.59 17.86 7.52
C ARG A 47 11.50 16.81 6.89
N ILE A 48 11.13 15.52 7.02
CA ILE A 48 11.88 14.40 6.48
C ILE A 48 10.95 13.57 5.64
N ALA A 49 11.40 13.22 4.43
CA ALA A 49 10.73 12.29 3.56
C ALA A 49 11.75 11.44 2.82
N GLY A 50 11.53 10.14 2.76
CA GLY A 50 12.40 9.23 2.05
C GLY A 50 11.66 8.05 1.45
N VAL A 51 12.37 7.30 0.64
CA VAL A 51 11.90 6.15 -0.09
C VAL A 51 12.81 4.95 0.13
N VAL A 52 12.24 3.76 0.20
CA VAL A 52 12.95 2.49 0.07
C VAL A 52 12.33 1.69 -1.06
N ASP A 53 13.16 1.17 -1.96
CA ASP A 53 12.73 0.30 -3.06
C ASP A 53 13.83 -0.71 -3.37
N ILE A 54 13.44 -1.90 -3.83
CA ILE A 54 14.36 -2.97 -4.20
C ILE A 54 15.06 -2.72 -5.55
N ALA A 55 14.55 -1.78 -6.35
CA ALA A 55 15.05 -1.52 -7.70
C ALA A 55 16.15 -0.45 -7.70
N PRO A 56 17.40 -0.81 -8.03
CA PRO A 56 18.52 0.14 -8.05
C PRO A 56 18.29 1.31 -9.00
N ASP A 57 17.76 1.07 -10.21
CA ASP A 57 17.46 2.10 -11.21
C ASP A 57 16.48 3.16 -10.68
N ALA A 58 15.45 2.73 -9.92
CA ALA A 58 14.49 3.64 -9.32
C ALA A 58 15.14 4.55 -8.26
N ILE A 59 16.03 3.99 -7.46
CA ILE A 59 16.74 4.73 -6.42
C ILE A 59 17.81 5.66 -7.01
N GLU A 60 18.50 5.25 -8.04
CA GLU A 60 19.47 6.11 -8.74
C GLU A 60 18.81 7.39 -9.30
N HIS A 61 17.56 7.26 -9.77
CA HIS A 61 16.78 8.35 -10.37
C HIS A 61 15.70 8.92 -9.44
N HIS A 62 15.86 8.77 -8.13
CA HIS A 62 14.88 9.26 -7.15
C HIS A 62 14.71 10.78 -7.19
N ASP A 63 13.57 11.26 -6.70
CA ASP A 63 13.28 12.69 -6.56
C ASP A 63 14.28 13.34 -5.59
N ARG A 64 15.02 14.32 -6.07
CA ARG A 64 16.10 14.99 -5.32
C ARG A 64 15.60 15.89 -4.17
N SER A 65 14.29 16.07 -4.04
CA SER A 65 13.69 16.73 -2.88
C SER A 65 13.58 15.83 -1.65
N LEU A 66 13.84 14.52 -1.78
CA LEU A 66 13.84 13.58 -0.66
C LEU A 66 15.13 13.66 0.15
N ASP A 67 15.03 13.42 1.46
CA ASP A 67 16.17 13.45 2.38
C ASP A 67 17.00 12.16 2.31
N PHE A 68 16.35 11.04 1.94
CA PHE A 68 17.04 9.76 1.72
C PHE A 68 16.30 8.90 0.69
N ALA A 69 17.08 8.05 0.02
CA ALA A 69 16.58 7.01 -0.88
C ALA A 69 17.44 5.75 -0.68
N ILE A 70 16.81 4.64 -0.35
CA ILE A 70 17.48 3.40 0.06
C ILE A 70 17.14 2.31 -0.94
N CYS A 71 18.17 1.68 -1.52
CA CYS A 71 18.03 0.51 -2.35
C CYS A 71 18.19 -0.74 -1.49
N ASP A 72 17.07 -1.32 -1.04
CA ASP A 72 17.10 -2.54 -0.24
C ASP A 72 15.77 -3.29 -0.32
N ASP A 73 15.79 -4.58 0.05
CA ASP A 73 14.61 -5.41 0.13
C ASP A 73 13.96 -5.28 1.51
N ILE A 74 12.78 -4.66 1.55
CA ILE A 74 12.03 -4.41 2.79
C ILE A 74 11.63 -5.70 3.53
N GLU A 75 11.62 -6.86 2.85
CA GLU A 75 11.35 -8.16 3.47
C GLU A 75 12.55 -8.71 4.25
N GLN A 76 13.76 -8.23 3.98
CA GLN A 76 14.96 -8.69 4.67
C GLN A 76 14.95 -8.30 6.16
N PRO A 77 15.41 -9.20 7.05
CA PRO A 77 15.55 -8.90 8.47
C PRO A 77 16.50 -7.71 8.69
N GLY A 78 16.12 -6.80 9.58
CA GLY A 78 16.95 -5.67 9.99
C GLY A 78 16.82 -4.41 9.12
N VAL A 79 16.30 -4.50 7.90
CA VAL A 79 16.20 -3.34 6.98
C VAL A 79 15.27 -2.26 7.54
N ILE A 80 14.06 -2.62 7.96
CA ILE A 80 13.10 -1.66 8.54
C ILE A 80 13.67 -1.01 9.81
N GLU A 81 14.30 -1.79 10.67
CA GLU A 81 14.90 -1.35 11.92
C GLU A 81 16.09 -0.41 11.66
N ALA A 82 16.92 -0.70 10.67
CA ALA A 82 18.04 0.17 10.28
C ALA A 82 17.55 1.51 9.73
N ILE A 83 16.52 1.50 8.88
CA ILE A 83 15.87 2.72 8.37
C ILE A 83 15.30 3.54 9.53
N HIS A 84 14.63 2.88 10.48
CA HIS A 84 14.08 3.54 11.67
C HIS A 84 15.16 4.17 12.54
N THR A 85 16.25 3.44 12.81
CA THR A 85 17.35 3.93 13.64
C THR A 85 18.00 5.17 13.07
N THR A 86 18.13 5.23 11.74
CA THR A 86 18.83 6.34 11.06
C THR A 86 17.91 7.52 10.77
N HIS A 87 16.65 7.28 10.41
CA HIS A 87 15.74 8.30 9.86
C HIS A 87 14.41 8.43 10.61
N GLY A 88 14.04 7.47 11.47
CA GLY A 88 12.76 7.43 12.18
C GLY A 88 12.66 8.34 13.41
N PRO A 89 11.59 8.24 14.19
CA PRO A 89 10.38 7.50 13.88
C PRO A 89 9.55 8.13 12.75
N PHE A 90 8.73 7.32 12.03
CA PHE A 90 7.90 7.79 10.92
C PHE A 90 6.44 7.88 11.36
N ASP A 91 5.88 9.07 11.31
CA ASP A 91 4.47 9.33 11.63
C ASP A 91 3.54 9.14 10.41
N LEU A 92 4.11 9.00 9.20
CA LEU A 92 3.40 8.58 8.00
C LEU A 92 4.21 7.54 7.22
N VAL A 93 3.62 6.37 7.03
CA VAL A 93 4.16 5.30 6.18
C VAL A 93 3.23 5.10 4.98
N LEU A 94 3.81 5.11 3.78
CA LEU A 94 3.10 4.84 2.54
C LEU A 94 3.48 3.45 2.03
N CYS A 95 2.48 2.64 1.65
CA CYS A 95 2.63 1.33 1.02
C CYS A 95 1.72 1.30 -0.22
N LEU A 96 2.15 1.98 -1.29
CA LEU A 96 1.31 2.21 -2.46
C LEU A 96 1.69 1.23 -3.58
N ASP A 97 0.77 0.30 -3.88
CA ASP A 97 0.96 -0.73 -4.91
C ASP A 97 2.24 -1.56 -4.70
N VAL A 98 2.51 -1.95 -3.45
CA VAL A 98 3.70 -2.73 -3.05
C VAL A 98 3.33 -4.02 -2.32
N LEU A 99 2.30 -4.01 -1.47
CA LEU A 99 1.96 -5.14 -0.58
C LEU A 99 1.57 -6.41 -1.35
N GLU A 100 0.95 -6.29 -2.50
CA GLU A 100 0.62 -7.39 -3.39
C GLU A 100 1.83 -8.07 -4.04
N HIS A 101 2.98 -7.41 -4.02
CA HIS A 101 4.23 -7.93 -4.57
C HIS A 101 5.12 -8.63 -3.53
N LEU A 102 4.79 -8.51 -2.25
CA LEU A 102 5.57 -9.10 -1.17
C LEU A 102 5.23 -10.58 -0.98
N ALA A 103 6.22 -11.36 -0.60
CA ALA A 103 6.04 -12.76 -0.25
C ALA A 103 5.30 -12.88 1.10
N ASP A 104 5.62 -12.03 2.07
CA ASP A 104 4.97 -11.95 3.38
C ASP A 104 4.62 -10.50 3.78
N PRO A 105 3.55 -9.92 3.19
CA PRO A 105 3.14 -8.56 3.53
C PRO A 105 2.69 -8.40 4.99
N TRP A 106 2.19 -9.45 5.64
CA TRP A 106 1.79 -9.42 7.05
C TRP A 106 2.97 -9.12 7.97
N ARG A 107 4.09 -9.81 7.74
CA ARG A 107 5.32 -9.58 8.49
C ARG A 107 5.87 -8.18 8.26
N VAL A 108 5.81 -7.67 7.03
CA VAL A 108 6.27 -6.31 6.73
C VAL A 108 5.40 -5.28 7.42
N ILE A 109 4.06 -5.40 7.38
CA ILE A 109 3.16 -4.48 8.09
C ILE A 109 3.39 -4.53 9.60
N ALA A 110 3.61 -5.72 10.19
CA ALA A 110 3.90 -5.86 11.62
C ALA A 110 5.20 -5.12 12.02
N ARG A 111 6.25 -5.22 11.20
CA ARG A 111 7.51 -4.51 11.44
C ARG A 111 7.35 -3.00 11.24
N LEU A 112 6.62 -2.57 10.22
CA LEU A 112 6.30 -1.14 10.02
C LEU A 112 5.50 -0.58 11.19
N HIS A 113 4.52 -1.33 11.72
CA HIS A 113 3.79 -0.95 12.93
C HIS A 113 4.74 -0.69 14.11
N SER A 114 5.76 -1.55 14.33
CA SER A 114 6.67 -1.43 15.46
C SER A 114 7.53 -0.15 15.45
N ILE A 115 7.81 0.39 14.27
CA ILE A 115 8.64 1.60 14.08
C ILE A 115 7.84 2.91 14.01
N MET A 116 6.52 2.84 14.00
CA MET A 116 5.66 4.03 14.00
C MET A 116 5.45 4.54 15.44
N PRO A 117 5.33 5.84 15.67
CA PRO A 117 4.90 6.38 16.95
C PRO A 117 3.39 6.17 17.15
N ASP A 118 2.93 6.30 18.38
CA ASP A 118 1.49 6.35 18.67
C ASP A 118 0.82 7.49 17.90
N GLY A 119 -0.35 7.20 17.32
CA GLY A 119 -1.04 8.11 16.40
C GLY A 119 -0.45 8.12 14.97
N GLY A 120 0.64 7.39 14.73
CA GLY A 120 1.21 7.25 13.40
C GLY A 120 0.23 6.66 12.41
N THR A 121 0.32 7.06 11.16
CA THR A 121 -0.60 6.73 10.07
C THR A 121 0.10 5.87 9.02
N ALA A 122 -0.50 4.75 8.64
CA ALA A 122 -0.13 3.98 7.46
C ALA A 122 -1.20 4.14 6.38
N ILE A 123 -0.78 4.36 5.13
CA ILE A 123 -1.68 4.42 3.97
C ILE A 123 -1.23 3.37 2.96
N ALA A 124 -2.13 2.47 2.60
CA ALA A 124 -1.89 1.45 1.59
C ALA A 124 -2.80 1.64 0.37
N SER A 125 -2.28 1.33 -0.81
CA SER A 125 -3.04 1.16 -2.04
C SER A 125 -2.92 -0.30 -2.47
N ILE A 126 -4.05 -1.00 -2.60
CA ILE A 126 -4.08 -2.45 -2.85
C ILE A 126 -5.08 -2.75 -3.98
N PRO A 127 -4.66 -3.47 -5.05
CA PRO A 127 -5.54 -3.91 -6.13
C PRO A 127 -6.65 -4.84 -5.64
N ASN A 128 -7.84 -4.66 -6.18
CA ASN A 128 -9.02 -5.43 -5.79
C ASN A 128 -9.27 -6.62 -6.74
N ILE A 129 -9.10 -7.85 -6.24
CA ILE A 129 -9.36 -9.07 -7.00
C ILE A 129 -10.85 -9.25 -7.34
N GLN A 130 -11.77 -8.63 -6.60
CA GLN A 130 -13.21 -8.69 -6.89
C GLN A 130 -13.62 -7.77 -8.04
N ASN A 131 -12.69 -6.97 -8.62
CA ASN A 131 -13.02 -6.16 -9.77
C ASN A 131 -13.62 -7.01 -10.91
N TYR A 132 -14.69 -6.53 -11.53
CA TYR A 132 -15.41 -7.27 -12.58
C TYR A 132 -14.52 -7.85 -13.68
N ARG A 133 -13.38 -7.21 -13.98
CA ARG A 133 -12.40 -7.71 -14.96
C ARG A 133 -11.70 -8.97 -14.49
N ALA A 134 -11.35 -9.05 -13.20
CA ALA A 134 -10.73 -10.22 -12.61
C ALA A 134 -11.76 -11.37 -12.55
N VAL A 135 -12.94 -11.07 -12.03
CA VAL A 135 -14.05 -12.05 -11.94
C VAL A 135 -14.38 -12.60 -13.34
N TYR A 136 -14.55 -11.75 -14.34
CA TYR A 136 -14.81 -12.18 -15.72
C TYR A 136 -13.72 -13.13 -16.25
N ARG A 137 -12.44 -12.80 -16.02
CA ARG A 137 -11.33 -13.62 -16.51
C ARG A 137 -11.22 -14.97 -15.81
N VAL A 138 -11.52 -15.03 -14.50
CA VAL A 138 -11.61 -16.30 -13.78
C VAL A 138 -12.74 -17.15 -14.32
N LEU A 139 -13.94 -16.58 -14.49
CA LEU A 139 -15.12 -17.31 -15.00
C LEU A 139 -14.95 -17.82 -16.44
N THR A 140 -14.20 -17.10 -17.26
CA THR A 140 -13.97 -17.48 -18.68
C THR A 140 -12.67 -18.26 -18.89
N GLY A 141 -11.89 -18.51 -17.85
CA GLY A 141 -10.58 -19.18 -17.96
C GLY A 141 -9.52 -18.38 -18.72
N THR A 142 -9.69 -17.06 -18.83
CA THR A 142 -8.81 -16.17 -19.64
C THR A 142 -7.87 -15.35 -18.79
N TRP A 143 -7.35 -15.92 -17.70
CA TRP A 143 -6.39 -15.24 -16.83
C TRP A 143 -5.04 -15.11 -17.50
N ASN A 144 -4.80 -14.01 -18.18
CA ASN A 144 -3.56 -13.74 -18.89
C ASN A 144 -2.76 -12.67 -18.13
N TYR A 145 -1.56 -13.04 -17.69
CA TYR A 145 -0.65 -12.12 -17.03
C TYR A 145 -0.18 -11.00 -17.96
N ARG A 146 0.07 -9.83 -17.39
CA ARG A 146 0.51 -8.61 -18.07
C ARG A 146 1.77 -8.05 -17.40
N ALA A 147 2.37 -7.05 -18.02
CA ALA A 147 3.52 -6.35 -17.46
C ALA A 147 3.13 -5.33 -16.36
N SER A 148 1.84 -4.98 -16.22
CA SER A 148 1.37 -4.00 -15.24
C SER A 148 -0.14 -4.11 -14.99
N GLY A 149 -0.60 -3.43 -13.92
CA GLY A 149 -2.01 -3.32 -13.53
C GLY A 149 -2.52 -4.55 -12.80
N LEU A 150 -3.84 -4.73 -12.71
CA LEU A 150 -4.50 -5.78 -11.91
C LEU A 150 -3.99 -7.21 -12.21
N PHE A 151 -3.50 -7.45 -13.43
CA PHE A 151 -2.99 -8.74 -13.89
C PHE A 151 -1.47 -8.77 -14.01
N ASP A 152 -0.79 -7.92 -13.24
CA ASP A 152 0.67 -7.89 -13.24
C ASP A 152 1.23 -9.26 -12.83
N ARG A 153 2.19 -9.76 -13.65
CA ARG A 153 2.84 -11.05 -13.43
C ARG A 153 3.67 -11.10 -12.15
N THR A 154 3.96 -9.96 -11.54
CA THR A 154 4.72 -9.85 -10.29
C THR A 154 3.84 -9.78 -9.05
N HIS A 155 2.51 -9.79 -9.19
CA HIS A 155 1.61 -9.93 -8.05
C HIS A 155 1.70 -11.33 -7.46
N LEU A 156 2.12 -11.44 -6.22
CA LEU A 156 2.20 -12.67 -5.45
C LEU A 156 0.95 -12.89 -4.60
N ARG A 157 0.27 -11.81 -4.22
CA ARG A 157 -0.90 -11.81 -3.34
C ARG A 157 -2.06 -11.09 -3.99
N TYR A 158 -3.27 -11.57 -3.71
CA TYR A 158 -4.52 -11.01 -4.23
C TYR A 158 -5.45 -10.71 -3.08
N PHE A 159 -6.02 -9.50 -3.07
CA PHE A 159 -6.84 -9.03 -1.96
C PHE A 159 -8.24 -8.63 -2.42
N ALA A 160 -9.24 -9.02 -1.62
CA ALA A 160 -10.55 -8.39 -1.59
C ALA A 160 -10.54 -7.28 -0.53
N ARG A 161 -11.62 -6.51 -0.42
CA ARG A 161 -11.71 -5.45 0.60
C ARG A 161 -11.48 -5.98 2.02
N SER A 162 -12.11 -7.09 2.38
CA SER A 162 -11.99 -7.66 3.74
C SER A 162 -10.57 -8.08 4.05
N SER A 163 -9.92 -8.86 3.17
CA SER A 163 -8.56 -9.34 3.38
C SER A 163 -7.52 -8.21 3.31
N ALA A 164 -7.77 -7.13 2.55
CA ALA A 164 -6.91 -5.95 2.54
C ALA A 164 -7.02 -5.15 3.85
N VAL A 165 -8.22 -5.06 4.46
CA VAL A 165 -8.41 -4.48 5.78
C VAL A 165 -7.75 -5.36 6.85
N GLU A 166 -7.99 -6.67 6.81
CA GLU A 166 -7.40 -7.65 7.73
C GLU A 166 -5.87 -7.60 7.70
N LEU A 167 -5.25 -7.50 6.52
CA LEU A 167 -3.80 -7.33 6.38
C LEU A 167 -3.28 -6.13 7.17
N MET A 168 -3.98 -5.01 7.12
CA MET A 168 -3.56 -3.81 7.86
C MET A 168 -3.79 -3.94 9.37
N GLU A 169 -4.82 -4.70 9.80
CA GLU A 169 -5.21 -4.81 11.20
C GLU A 169 -4.52 -5.96 11.96
N CYS A 170 -4.02 -6.99 11.25
CA CYS A 170 -3.41 -8.16 11.88
C CYS A 170 -2.16 -7.84 12.74
N SER A 171 -1.54 -6.70 12.51
CA SER A 171 -0.35 -6.25 13.23
C SER A 171 -0.61 -5.24 14.35
N GLY A 172 -1.88 -4.97 14.68
CA GLY A 172 -2.26 -4.01 15.70
C GLY A 172 -2.51 -2.58 15.18
N LEU A 173 -2.44 -2.34 13.87
CA LEU A 173 -2.98 -1.13 13.28
C LEU A 173 -4.51 -1.19 13.28
N ARG A 174 -5.15 -0.03 13.37
CA ARG A 174 -6.60 0.10 13.28
C ARG A 174 -6.99 0.85 12.03
N VAL A 175 -7.75 0.20 11.14
CA VAL A 175 -8.28 0.84 9.93
C VAL A 175 -9.40 1.82 10.30
N ASP A 176 -9.24 3.08 9.96
CA ASP A 176 -10.22 4.15 10.22
C ASP A 176 -10.84 4.72 8.95
N ALA A 177 -10.27 4.46 7.77
CA ALA A 177 -10.86 4.88 6.50
C ALA A 177 -10.47 3.95 5.33
N VAL A 178 -11.44 3.70 4.45
CA VAL A 178 -11.23 2.99 3.19
C VAL A 178 -11.92 3.77 2.07
N CYS A 179 -11.13 4.18 1.07
CA CYS A 179 -11.60 4.83 -0.15
C CYS A 179 -11.52 3.88 -1.35
N ARG A 180 -12.44 4.05 -2.29
CA ARG A 180 -12.49 3.26 -3.52
C ARG A 180 -11.94 4.07 -4.70
N ALA A 181 -10.96 3.53 -5.41
CA ALA A 181 -10.53 4.06 -6.70
C ALA A 181 -11.24 3.28 -7.81
N LEU A 182 -12.14 3.93 -8.54
CA LEU A 182 -13.03 3.30 -9.54
C LEU A 182 -12.37 3.13 -10.92
N GLY A 183 -11.15 3.61 -11.12
CA GLY A 183 -10.52 3.64 -12.44
C GLY A 183 -11.26 4.58 -13.43
N HIS A 184 -10.83 4.55 -14.70
CA HIS A 184 -11.30 5.49 -15.73
C HIS A 184 -12.55 5.02 -16.52
N HIS A 185 -13.10 3.82 -16.24
CA HIS A 185 -14.24 3.29 -16.99
C HIS A 185 -15.54 3.99 -16.65
N ARG A 186 -16.07 4.77 -17.61
CA ARG A 186 -17.32 5.51 -17.47
C ARG A 186 -18.50 4.60 -17.10
N LEU A 187 -18.63 3.44 -17.77
CA LEU A 187 -19.74 2.50 -17.52
C LEU A 187 -19.70 1.91 -16.10
N ALA A 188 -18.53 1.54 -15.60
CA ALA A 188 -18.39 1.05 -14.22
C ALA A 188 -18.81 2.11 -13.19
N ARG A 189 -18.46 3.38 -13.42
CA ARG A 189 -18.87 4.51 -12.57
C ARG A 189 -20.37 4.77 -12.61
N ILE A 190 -20.99 4.64 -13.78
CA ILE A 190 -22.45 4.77 -13.94
C ILE A 190 -23.14 3.61 -13.23
N ALA A 191 -22.70 2.37 -13.44
CA ALA A 191 -23.24 1.18 -12.77
C ALA A 191 -23.12 1.27 -11.24
N ASP A 192 -22.00 1.73 -10.72
CA ASP A 192 -21.81 1.97 -9.28
C ASP A 192 -22.83 2.97 -8.73
N ARG A 193 -23.04 4.08 -9.45
CA ARG A 193 -24.01 5.10 -9.07
C ARG A 193 -25.46 4.61 -9.13
N LEU A 194 -25.84 3.93 -10.20
CA LEU A 194 -27.19 3.42 -10.38
C LEU A 194 -27.53 2.32 -9.37
N SER A 195 -26.54 1.52 -8.96
CA SER A 195 -26.71 0.49 -7.93
C SER A 195 -26.64 1.01 -6.50
N LEU A 196 -26.57 2.33 -6.30
CA LEU A 196 -26.38 2.94 -4.97
C LEU A 196 -25.17 2.35 -4.23
N GLY A 197 -24.13 1.95 -4.96
CA GLY A 197 -22.91 1.36 -4.43
C GLY A 197 -22.96 -0.16 -4.16
N LEU A 198 -24.08 -0.85 -4.42
CA LEU A 198 -24.19 -2.30 -4.27
C LEU A 198 -23.18 -3.05 -5.17
N LEU A 199 -22.88 -2.52 -6.36
CA LEU A 199 -21.87 -3.05 -7.26
C LEU A 199 -20.44 -2.56 -6.89
N GLY A 200 -20.28 -1.87 -5.77
CA GLY A 200 -19.01 -1.30 -5.32
C GLY A 200 -17.83 -2.27 -5.35
N PRO A 201 -17.94 -3.49 -4.81
CA PRO A 201 -16.84 -4.46 -4.88
C PRO A 201 -16.39 -4.78 -6.31
N PHE A 202 -17.32 -4.83 -7.26
CA PHE A 202 -17.04 -5.17 -8.67
C PHE A 202 -16.53 -3.98 -9.49
N THR A 203 -16.90 -2.75 -9.12
CA THR A 203 -16.51 -1.53 -9.84
C THR A 203 -15.21 -0.92 -9.30
N THR A 204 -14.82 -1.24 -8.08
CA THR A 204 -13.58 -0.77 -7.46
C THR A 204 -12.36 -1.44 -8.10
N LEU A 205 -11.41 -0.63 -8.57
CA LEU A 205 -10.13 -1.13 -9.11
C LEU A 205 -9.12 -1.36 -8.01
N GLN A 206 -9.01 -0.42 -7.08
CA GLN A 206 -8.09 -0.44 -5.94
C GLN A 206 -8.77 0.10 -4.69
N TYR A 207 -8.37 -0.41 -3.54
CA TYR A 207 -8.71 0.16 -2.24
C TYR A 207 -7.55 1.00 -1.73
N GLN A 208 -7.86 2.23 -1.31
CA GLN A 208 -6.96 3.09 -0.56
C GLN A 208 -7.35 2.98 0.91
N ILE A 209 -6.44 2.51 1.75
CA ILE A 209 -6.74 2.16 3.15
C ILE A 209 -5.86 3.03 4.04
N ARG A 210 -6.48 3.69 5.02
CA ARG A 210 -5.76 4.33 6.11
C ARG A 210 -5.93 3.53 7.38
N ALA A 211 -4.79 3.25 8.03
CA ALA A 211 -4.76 2.63 9.33
C ALA A 211 -3.87 3.44 10.29
N ARG A 212 -4.15 3.39 11.58
CA ARG A 212 -3.41 4.13 12.61
C ARG A 212 -2.88 3.19 13.68
N ARG A 213 -1.75 3.56 14.25
CA ARG A 213 -1.25 2.98 15.49
C ARG A 213 -1.93 3.63 16.68
N PHE A 214 -2.41 2.81 17.63
CA PHE A 214 -2.95 3.26 18.91
C PHE A 214 -2.21 2.58 20.06
N SER A 215 -1.86 3.35 21.11
CA SER A 215 -1.33 2.80 22.36
C SER A 215 -2.42 1.98 23.04
N GLY A 216 -2.19 0.70 23.27
CA GLY A 216 -3.05 -0.17 24.05
C GLY A 216 -3.69 -1.35 23.33
N ASP A 217 -3.59 -1.45 22.02
CA ASP A 217 -4.15 -2.57 21.23
C ASP A 217 -3.04 -3.52 20.75
N VAL A 218 -2.28 -4.08 21.68
CA VAL A 218 -1.39 -5.22 21.35
C VAL A 218 -2.26 -6.46 21.30
N ARG A 219 -2.88 -6.76 20.17
CA ARG A 219 -3.33 -8.13 19.89
C ARG A 219 -2.07 -8.97 19.64
N ASP A 220 -1.90 -10.00 20.48
CA ASP A 220 -0.80 -10.96 20.36
C ASP A 220 -0.79 -11.54 18.93
N PRO A 221 0.28 -11.34 18.13
CA PRO A 221 0.37 -11.90 16.78
C PRO A 221 0.36 -13.44 16.73
N GLY A 222 0.42 -14.12 17.89
CA GLY A 222 0.38 -15.57 18.01
C GLY A 222 -1.02 -16.23 17.89
N SER A 223 -2.11 -15.45 17.81
CA SER A 223 -3.47 -16.01 17.77
C SER A 223 -4.01 -16.36 16.37
N PHE A 224 -3.24 -16.12 15.31
CA PHE A 224 -3.62 -16.43 13.92
C PHE A 224 -3.09 -17.79 13.46
N GLY A 225 -3.53 -18.89 14.08
CA GLY A 225 -3.02 -20.21 13.67
C GLY A 225 -3.90 -21.40 13.98
N SER A 226 -5.08 -21.24 14.56
CA SER A 226 -5.83 -22.41 15.08
C SER A 226 -7.24 -22.65 14.53
N ASN A 227 -7.65 -22.02 13.44
CA ASN A 227 -8.94 -22.32 12.80
C ASN A 227 -8.79 -22.73 11.33
N VAL A 228 -7.98 -23.77 11.08
CA VAL A 228 -8.13 -24.63 9.90
C VAL A 228 -8.37 -26.03 10.42
N SER A 229 -9.60 -26.33 10.75
CA SER A 229 -10.06 -27.69 10.99
C SER A 229 -11.32 -27.94 10.17
N SER A 230 -11.16 -28.91 9.28
CA SER A 230 -12.14 -29.72 8.55
C SER A 230 -13.16 -29.00 7.69
#